data_0509c09115daceb9c106a056fd3b954a
#
_entry.id   0509c09115daceb9c106a056fd3b954a
#
_cell.length_a   1.000
_cell.length_b   1.000
_cell.length_c   1.000
_cell.angle_alpha   90.00
_cell.angle_beta   90.00
_cell.angle_gamma   90.00
#
_symmetry.space_group_name_H-M   'P 1'
#
loop_
_entity.id
_entity.type
_entity.pdbx_description
1 polymer ?
#
loop_
_entity_poly.entity_id
_entity_poly.type
_entity_poly.pdbx_seq_one_letter_code
_entity_poly.pdbx_strand_id
1 'polypeptide(L)'
;RFLYFLAKLIEKRDDKMVVFESFQGRNISCNPKALYEEMKNNPKYKDYTLVWSLRNPNRTDVKNAVKFESFGYYRALAKAKYWIFNSNPRMFLKPKADQIFVQTWHGTPLKKIGLDVEKQGNALTNKSQMKNIYVEESKKITYMISPSKYCTDKFISAFNMKNVSKENNVLTTGYPRNDYL
;
A
#
# COMPACT_ATOMS: atom_id res chain seq x y z
N ARG A 1 -8.26 -12.20 10.78
CA ARG A 1 -7.19 -13.05 10.24
C ARG A 1 -7.77 -14.27 9.53
N PHE A 2 -8.66 -15.00 10.16
CA PHE A 2 -9.34 -16.19 9.58
C PHE A 2 -10.08 -15.85 8.29
N LEU A 3 -10.86 -14.77 8.26
CA LEU A 3 -11.61 -14.33 7.07
C LEU A 3 -10.70 -14.05 5.85
N TYR A 4 -9.52 -13.50 6.06
CA TYR A 4 -8.55 -13.27 4.98
C TYR A 4 -7.98 -14.59 4.45
N PHE A 5 -7.65 -15.52 5.36
CA PHE A 5 -7.20 -16.85 4.95
C PHE A 5 -8.26 -17.54 4.10
N LEU A 6 -9.52 -17.53 4.55
CA LEU A 6 -10.65 -18.09 3.81
C LEU A 6 -10.80 -17.43 2.42
N ALA A 7 -10.74 -16.11 2.36
CA ALA A 7 -10.80 -15.38 1.09
C ALA A 7 -9.67 -15.79 0.13
N LYS A 8 -8.47 -16.02 0.62
CA LYS A 8 -7.33 -16.49 -0.21
C LYS A 8 -7.55 -17.88 -0.81
N LEU A 9 -8.33 -18.75 -0.14
CA LEU A 9 -8.64 -20.08 -0.63
C LEU A 9 -9.73 -20.06 -1.72
N ILE A 10 -10.74 -19.19 -1.57
CA ILE A 10 -11.92 -19.19 -2.46
C ILE A 10 -11.77 -18.25 -3.66
N GLU A 11 -10.98 -17.17 -3.54
CA GLU A 11 -10.87 -16.18 -4.62
C GLU A 11 -9.80 -16.56 -5.65
N LYS A 12 -10.21 -16.64 -6.89
CA LYS A 12 -9.29 -16.66 -8.05
C LYS A 12 -8.80 -15.23 -8.32
N ARG A 13 -7.52 -15.13 -8.70
CA ARG A 13 -6.94 -13.82 -9.05
C ARG A 13 -7.58 -13.27 -10.31
N ASP A 14 -7.80 -11.97 -10.30
CA ASP A 14 -8.23 -11.16 -11.43
C ASP A 14 -7.08 -10.21 -11.79
N ASP A 15 -6.46 -10.43 -12.95
CA ASP A 15 -5.29 -9.70 -13.40
C ASP A 15 -5.57 -8.22 -13.75
N LYS A 16 -6.84 -7.88 -13.88
CA LYS A 16 -7.30 -6.50 -14.14
C LYS A 16 -7.98 -5.84 -12.94
N MET A 17 -7.87 -6.42 -11.75
CA MET A 17 -8.45 -5.82 -10.54
C MET A 17 -7.39 -5.10 -9.71
N VAL A 18 -7.71 -3.87 -9.31
CA VAL A 18 -6.88 -3.00 -8.48
C VAL A 18 -7.65 -2.60 -7.23
N VAL A 19 -7.04 -2.75 -6.06
CA VAL A 19 -7.56 -2.23 -4.80
C VAL A 19 -6.75 -1.01 -4.37
N PHE A 20 -7.44 0.10 -4.17
CA PHE A 20 -6.88 1.36 -3.67
C PHE A 20 -7.24 1.55 -2.20
N GLU A 21 -6.29 2.07 -1.43
CA GLU A 21 -6.51 2.41 -0.02
C GLU A 21 -5.68 3.63 0.37
N SER A 22 -6.32 4.61 1.02
CA SER A 22 -5.64 5.75 1.63
C SER A 22 -5.88 5.76 3.13
N PHE A 23 -4.78 5.88 3.90
CA PHE A 23 -4.80 6.02 5.36
C PHE A 23 -5.71 5.00 6.05
N GLN A 24 -5.59 3.71 5.66
CA GLN A 24 -6.38 2.60 6.20
C GLN A 24 -7.90 2.84 6.04
N GLY A 25 -8.30 3.22 4.84
CA GLY A 25 -9.71 3.41 4.47
C GLY A 25 -10.38 4.66 5.04
N ARG A 26 -9.62 5.63 5.57
CA ARG A 26 -10.21 6.86 6.15
C ARG A 26 -10.82 7.78 5.11
N ASN A 27 -10.23 7.87 3.93
CA ASN A 27 -10.67 8.78 2.87
C ASN A 27 -10.14 8.35 1.49
N ILE A 28 -10.61 9.02 0.45
CA ILE A 28 -10.10 8.92 -0.92
C ILE A 28 -9.20 10.14 -1.15
N SER A 29 -7.88 9.95 -1.09
CA SER A 29 -6.94 11.06 -1.17
C SER A 29 -5.52 10.62 -1.53
N CYS A 30 -4.61 11.59 -1.60
CA CYS A 30 -3.17 11.40 -1.73
C CYS A 30 -2.78 10.65 -3.04
N ASN A 31 -1.64 9.98 -3.06
CA ASN A 31 -1.12 9.28 -4.23
C ASN A 31 -2.06 8.18 -4.77
N PRO A 32 -2.72 7.36 -3.92
CA PRO A 32 -3.69 6.39 -4.43
C PRO A 32 -4.85 7.03 -5.19
N LYS A 33 -5.33 8.21 -4.76
CA LYS A 33 -6.39 8.93 -5.48
C LYS A 33 -5.90 9.38 -6.86
N ALA A 34 -4.72 9.97 -6.96
CA ALA A 34 -4.19 10.43 -8.23
C ALA A 34 -4.05 9.28 -9.24
N LEU A 35 -3.51 8.13 -8.80
CA LEU A 35 -3.43 6.93 -9.64
C LEU A 35 -4.80 6.35 -10.01
N TYR A 36 -5.76 6.40 -9.09
CA TYR A 36 -7.13 5.97 -9.37
C TYR A 36 -7.79 6.84 -10.43
N GLU A 37 -7.69 8.18 -10.33
CA GLU A 37 -8.27 9.10 -11.32
C GLU A 37 -7.60 8.94 -12.69
N GLU A 38 -6.28 8.77 -12.75
CA GLU A 38 -5.59 8.46 -13.99
C GLU A 38 -6.12 7.16 -14.61
N MET A 39 -6.17 6.08 -13.84
CA MET A 39 -6.66 4.79 -14.35
C MET A 39 -8.13 4.82 -14.75
N LYS A 40 -8.97 5.59 -14.05
CA LYS A 40 -10.39 5.76 -14.35
C LYS A 40 -10.63 6.50 -15.67
N ASN A 41 -9.81 7.50 -15.96
CA ASN A 41 -9.98 8.40 -17.09
C ASN A 41 -9.20 7.97 -18.34
N ASN A 42 -8.20 7.12 -18.20
CA ASN A 42 -7.35 6.67 -19.31
C ASN A 42 -7.94 5.42 -19.99
N PRO A 43 -8.25 5.48 -21.28
CA PRO A 43 -8.86 4.37 -22.04
C PRO A 43 -8.07 3.05 -21.98
N LYS A 44 -6.76 3.11 -21.73
CA LYS A 44 -5.89 1.93 -21.55
C LYS A 44 -6.38 1.02 -20.44
N TYR A 45 -7.02 1.57 -19.40
CA TYR A 45 -7.47 0.85 -18.23
C TYR A 45 -8.99 0.62 -18.19
N LYS A 46 -9.70 0.84 -19.31
CA LYS A 46 -11.17 0.71 -19.40
C LYS A 46 -11.72 -0.64 -18.90
N ASP A 47 -10.93 -1.70 -19.06
CA ASP A 47 -11.31 -3.07 -18.65
C ASP A 47 -10.87 -3.41 -17.23
N TYR A 48 -10.28 -2.47 -16.50
CA TYR A 48 -9.85 -2.72 -15.12
C TYR A 48 -10.99 -2.50 -14.13
N THR A 49 -11.06 -3.39 -13.14
CA THR A 49 -11.95 -3.23 -12.00
C THR A 49 -11.21 -2.46 -10.89
N LEU A 50 -11.59 -1.19 -10.71
CA LEU A 50 -11.00 -0.31 -9.70
C LEU A 50 -11.86 -0.32 -8.45
N VAL A 51 -11.29 -0.72 -7.30
CA VAL A 51 -12.02 -0.89 -6.03
C VAL A 51 -11.37 -0.05 -4.94
N TRP A 52 -12.17 0.71 -4.19
CA TRP A 52 -11.71 1.43 -3.00
C TRP A 52 -12.02 0.68 -1.71
N SER A 53 -11.04 0.62 -0.82
CA SER A 53 -11.22 0.21 0.58
C SER A 53 -11.53 1.44 1.43
N LEU A 54 -12.70 1.46 2.08
CA LEU A 54 -13.17 2.61 2.87
C LEU A 54 -13.82 2.18 4.18
N ARG A 55 -13.59 2.93 5.26
CA ARG A 55 -14.29 2.70 6.54
C ARG A 55 -15.80 2.95 6.41
N ASN A 56 -16.18 3.94 5.62
CA ASN A 56 -17.57 4.32 5.34
C ASN A 56 -17.84 4.35 3.83
N PRO A 57 -18.03 3.19 3.17
CA PRO A 57 -18.20 3.12 1.72
C PRO A 57 -19.45 3.84 1.21
N ASN A 58 -20.47 4.02 2.05
CA ASN A 58 -21.72 4.70 1.68
C ASN A 58 -21.60 6.24 1.56
N ARG A 59 -20.43 6.79 1.89
CA ARG A 59 -20.15 8.25 1.83
C ARG A 59 -19.24 8.60 0.65
N THR A 60 -19.41 7.95 -0.48
CA THR A 60 -18.57 8.17 -1.66
C THR A 60 -19.34 7.94 -2.94
N ASP A 61 -18.95 8.67 -3.99
CA ASP A 61 -19.47 8.51 -5.36
C ASP A 61 -18.72 7.41 -6.13
N VAL A 62 -17.77 6.73 -5.48
CA VAL A 62 -17.02 5.66 -6.11
C VAL A 62 -17.89 4.43 -6.29
N LYS A 63 -18.03 4.01 -7.55
CA LYS A 63 -18.93 2.91 -7.97
C LYS A 63 -18.60 1.59 -7.24
N ASN A 64 -17.31 1.28 -7.05
CA ASN A 64 -16.88 0.04 -6.43
C ASN A 64 -16.13 0.36 -5.13
N ALA A 65 -16.80 0.27 -4.00
CA ALA A 65 -16.20 0.43 -2.69
C ALA A 65 -16.51 -0.76 -1.79
N VAL A 66 -15.52 -1.17 -0.99
CA VAL A 66 -15.66 -2.22 0.03
C VAL A 66 -15.39 -1.64 1.40
N LYS A 67 -16.12 -2.13 2.41
CA LYS A 67 -15.91 -1.70 3.79
C LYS A 67 -14.59 -2.27 4.32
N PHE A 68 -13.70 -1.39 4.76
CA PHE A 68 -12.41 -1.73 5.37
C PHE A 68 -12.57 -2.81 6.46
N GLU A 69 -11.71 -3.81 6.45
CA GLU A 69 -11.70 -4.96 7.38
C GLU A 69 -12.98 -5.84 7.37
N SER A 70 -13.87 -5.68 6.39
CA SER A 70 -14.99 -6.61 6.17
C SER A 70 -14.55 -7.86 5.40
N PHE A 71 -15.41 -8.86 5.32
CA PHE A 71 -15.15 -10.03 4.46
C PHE A 71 -15.01 -9.62 2.98
N GLY A 72 -15.84 -8.67 2.51
CA GLY A 72 -15.72 -8.11 1.16
C GLY A 72 -14.36 -7.46 0.87
N TYR A 73 -13.78 -6.75 1.85
CA TYR A 73 -12.42 -6.22 1.77
C TYR A 73 -11.38 -7.34 1.61
N TYR A 74 -11.47 -8.37 2.42
CA TYR A 74 -10.51 -9.50 2.33
C TYR A 74 -10.65 -10.26 1.02
N ARG A 75 -11.87 -10.42 0.51
CA ARG A 75 -12.12 -10.98 -0.82
C ARG A 75 -11.51 -10.11 -1.92
N ALA A 76 -11.74 -8.80 -1.88
CA ALA A 76 -11.15 -7.86 -2.83
C ALA A 76 -9.61 -7.94 -2.84
N LEU A 77 -8.97 -7.95 -1.67
CA LEU A 77 -7.52 -8.12 -1.55
C LEU A 77 -7.03 -9.47 -2.08
N ALA A 78 -7.74 -10.55 -1.79
CA ALA A 78 -7.35 -11.90 -2.24
C ALA A 78 -7.48 -12.06 -3.76
N LYS A 79 -8.45 -11.37 -4.38
CA LYS A 79 -8.77 -11.42 -5.81
C LYS A 79 -7.89 -10.49 -6.66
N ALA A 80 -7.63 -9.25 -6.17
CA ALA A 80 -6.95 -8.22 -6.94
C ALA A 80 -5.51 -8.59 -7.30
N LYS A 81 -5.08 -8.27 -8.52
CA LYS A 81 -3.67 -8.34 -8.94
C LYS A 81 -2.85 -7.25 -8.27
N TYR A 82 -3.42 -6.05 -8.11
CA TYR A 82 -2.70 -4.87 -7.65
C TYR A 82 -3.30 -4.31 -6.36
N TRP A 83 -2.45 -4.02 -5.38
CA TRP A 83 -2.76 -3.25 -4.19
C TRP A 83 -2.01 -1.93 -4.28
N ILE A 84 -2.70 -0.79 -4.19
CA ILE A 84 -2.11 0.56 -4.27
C ILE A 84 -2.47 1.32 -3.01
N PHE A 85 -1.56 1.33 -2.02
CA PHE A 85 -1.79 1.90 -0.70
C PHE A 85 -0.74 2.96 -0.37
N ASN A 86 -1.10 3.92 0.48
CA ASN A 86 -0.17 4.91 1.01
C ASN A 86 0.19 4.71 2.49
N SER A 87 -0.31 3.66 3.10
CA SER A 87 0.00 3.25 4.48
C SER A 87 0.20 1.74 4.55
N ASN A 88 0.84 1.25 5.61
CA ASN A 88 1.06 -0.17 5.75
C ASN A 88 -0.25 -0.91 6.05
N PRO A 89 -0.54 -2.02 5.37
CA PRO A 89 -1.67 -2.89 5.69
C PRO A 89 -1.43 -3.58 7.04
N ARG A 90 -2.47 -4.21 7.59
CA ARG A 90 -2.33 -5.04 8.79
C ARG A 90 -1.23 -6.10 8.60
N MET A 91 -0.45 -6.37 9.66
CA MET A 91 0.69 -7.29 9.63
C MET A 91 0.37 -8.66 8.99
N PHE A 92 -0.83 -9.20 9.27
CA PHE A 92 -1.24 -10.51 8.76
C PHE A 92 -1.66 -10.49 7.27
N LEU A 93 -1.89 -9.32 6.69
CA LEU A 93 -2.20 -9.18 5.27
C LEU A 93 -0.91 -9.31 4.48
N LYS A 94 -0.75 -10.42 3.80
CA LYS A 94 0.40 -10.69 2.93
C LYS A 94 -0.12 -10.95 1.51
N PRO A 95 0.31 -10.17 0.51
CA PRO A 95 -0.01 -10.45 -0.89
C PRO A 95 0.38 -11.88 -1.25
N LYS A 96 -0.31 -12.49 -2.21
CA LYS A 96 0.12 -13.75 -2.84
C LYS A 96 1.39 -13.46 -3.66
N ALA A 97 2.19 -14.49 -3.97
CA ALA A 97 3.45 -14.33 -4.69
C ALA A 97 3.30 -13.65 -6.07
N ASP A 98 2.14 -13.80 -6.66
CA ASP A 98 1.78 -13.28 -7.97
C ASP A 98 1.01 -11.96 -7.93
N GLN A 99 0.76 -11.39 -6.73
CA GLN A 99 0.16 -10.07 -6.56
C GLN A 99 1.24 -8.99 -6.46
N ILE A 100 0.90 -7.78 -6.86
CA ILE A 100 1.78 -6.61 -6.85
C ILE A 100 1.27 -5.62 -5.81
N PHE A 101 2.07 -5.36 -4.79
CA PHE A 101 1.80 -4.33 -3.81
C PHE A 101 2.65 -3.09 -4.06
N VAL A 102 2.01 -2.00 -4.43
CA VAL A 102 2.61 -0.68 -4.62
C VAL A 102 2.37 0.16 -3.37
N GLN A 103 3.45 0.44 -2.63
CA GLN A 103 3.44 1.39 -1.51
C GLN A 103 3.75 2.78 -2.06
N THR A 104 2.77 3.67 -2.05
CA THR A 104 2.93 5.02 -2.62
C THR A 104 3.41 6.04 -1.62
N TRP A 105 3.45 5.67 -0.34
CA TRP A 105 3.74 6.57 0.77
C TRP A 105 2.86 7.84 0.76
N HIS A 106 3.16 8.82 1.60
CA HIS A 106 2.26 9.96 1.79
C HIS A 106 2.95 11.28 2.13
N GLY A 107 4.28 11.33 2.12
CA GLY A 107 5.03 12.58 2.38
C GLY A 107 6.53 12.37 2.43
N THR A 108 7.28 13.47 2.40
CA THR A 108 8.73 13.47 2.56
C THR A 108 9.09 13.17 4.02
N PRO A 109 9.93 12.17 4.30
CA PRO A 109 10.35 11.85 5.66
C PRO A 109 11.35 12.89 6.20
N LEU A 110 10.83 13.95 6.82
CA LEU A 110 11.65 14.98 7.49
C LEU A 110 12.18 14.52 8.85
N LYS A 111 11.54 13.53 9.47
CA LYS A 111 11.99 12.86 10.69
C LYS A 111 12.52 11.47 10.36
N LYS A 112 13.40 10.95 11.21
CA LYS A 112 13.79 9.54 11.14
C LYS A 112 12.55 8.65 11.27
N ILE A 113 12.39 7.71 10.35
CA ILE A 113 11.27 6.77 10.31
C ILE A 113 11.81 5.34 10.29
N GLY A 114 10.97 4.39 10.60
CA GLY A 114 11.31 2.98 10.49
C GLY A 114 12.53 2.57 11.28
N LEU A 115 13.45 1.90 10.62
CA LEU A 115 14.69 1.41 11.23
C LEU A 115 15.72 2.50 11.51
N ASP A 116 15.56 3.70 10.93
CA ASP A 116 16.47 4.84 11.16
C ASP A 116 16.18 5.56 12.49
N VAL A 117 15.13 5.17 13.22
CA VAL A 117 14.81 5.73 14.54
C VAL A 117 15.78 5.19 15.58
N GLU A 118 16.63 6.08 16.13
CA GLU A 118 17.69 5.73 17.08
C GLU A 118 17.20 5.65 18.53
N LYS A 119 16.31 6.59 18.92
CA LYS A 119 15.78 6.66 20.28
C LYS A 119 14.30 6.26 20.26
N GLN A 120 13.97 5.26 21.02
CA GLN A 120 12.57 5.00 21.35
C GLN A 120 12.21 5.97 22.49
N GLY A 121 11.27 6.89 22.21
CA GLY A 121 10.51 7.53 23.28
C GLY A 121 9.79 6.45 24.11
N ASN A 122 8.88 6.81 25.00
CA ASN A 122 8.11 5.90 25.88
C ASN A 122 7.32 4.80 25.12
N ALA A 123 7.94 4.13 24.17
CA ALA A 123 7.28 3.16 23.31
C ALA A 123 7.20 1.81 24.04
N LEU A 124 5.99 1.30 24.11
CA LEU A 124 5.66 -0.07 24.58
C LEU A 124 6.30 -1.18 23.71
N THR A 125 6.98 -0.80 22.62
CA THR A 125 7.60 -1.73 21.67
C THR A 125 9.11 -1.61 21.74
N ASN A 126 9.82 -2.70 21.95
CA ASN A 126 11.28 -2.69 21.97
C ASN A 126 11.88 -2.60 20.55
N LYS A 127 13.16 -2.22 20.45
CA LYS A 127 13.87 -2.03 19.17
C LYS A 127 13.85 -3.27 18.27
N SER A 128 13.93 -4.47 18.85
CA SER A 128 13.90 -5.72 18.09
C SER A 128 12.52 -6.00 17.48
N GLN A 129 11.45 -5.72 18.20
CA GLN A 129 10.08 -5.86 17.70
C GLN A 129 9.81 -4.86 16.56
N MET A 130 10.24 -3.60 16.69
CA MET A 130 10.15 -2.61 15.62
C MET A 130 10.92 -3.07 14.37
N LYS A 131 12.14 -3.55 14.53
CA LYS A 131 12.94 -4.10 13.43
C LYS A 131 12.19 -5.21 12.70
N ASN A 132 11.63 -6.17 13.43
CA ASN A 132 10.89 -7.27 12.84
C ASN A 132 9.64 -6.79 12.07
N ILE A 133 8.92 -5.80 12.59
CA ILE A 133 7.76 -5.20 11.91
C ILE A 133 8.18 -4.61 10.57
N TYR A 134 9.22 -3.78 10.52
CA TYR A 134 9.66 -3.14 9.28
C TYR A 134 10.24 -4.14 8.27
N VAL A 135 10.95 -5.17 8.73
CA VAL A 135 11.42 -6.26 7.85
C VAL A 135 10.24 -7.03 7.24
N GLU A 136 9.22 -7.36 8.02
CA GLU A 136 8.05 -8.06 7.49
C GLU A 136 7.22 -7.16 6.55
N GLU A 137 7.14 -5.85 6.80
CA GLU A 137 6.49 -4.91 5.90
C GLU A 137 7.24 -4.78 4.56
N SER A 138 8.56 -4.65 4.59
CA SER A 138 9.35 -4.54 3.36
C SER A 138 9.24 -5.78 2.45
N LYS A 139 9.12 -6.97 3.04
CA LYS A 139 8.89 -8.21 2.26
C LYS A 139 7.58 -8.18 1.45
N LYS A 140 6.56 -7.48 1.94
CA LYS A 140 5.26 -7.36 1.26
C LYS A 140 5.30 -6.44 0.05
N ILE A 141 6.11 -5.37 0.11
CA ILE A 141 6.18 -4.33 -0.90
C ILE A 141 6.81 -4.88 -2.17
N THR A 142 6.11 -4.76 -3.31
CA THR A 142 6.70 -5.05 -4.62
C THR A 142 7.38 -3.80 -5.16
N TYR A 143 6.71 -2.66 -5.13
CA TYR A 143 7.28 -1.37 -5.54
C TYR A 143 6.96 -0.30 -4.51
N MET A 144 7.88 0.62 -4.29
CA MET A 144 7.70 1.81 -3.45
C MET A 144 7.91 3.06 -4.26
N ILE A 145 6.96 3.99 -4.24
CA ILE A 145 7.05 5.26 -4.96
C ILE A 145 7.81 6.27 -4.11
N SER A 146 8.76 6.94 -4.73
CA SER A 146 9.59 7.98 -4.11
C SER A 146 9.57 9.27 -4.93
N PRO A 147 9.48 10.46 -4.29
CA PRO A 147 9.43 11.74 -5.00
C PRO A 147 10.80 12.29 -5.38
N SER A 148 11.90 11.78 -4.81
CA SER A 148 13.23 12.32 -5.01
C SER A 148 14.31 11.32 -4.57
N LYS A 149 15.54 11.54 -5.02
CA LYS A 149 16.69 10.74 -4.57
C LYS A 149 16.83 10.74 -3.04
N TYR A 150 16.64 11.89 -2.39
CA TYR A 150 16.67 11.98 -0.93
C TYR A 150 15.67 11.01 -0.28
N CYS A 151 14.41 11.02 -0.73
CA CYS A 151 13.38 10.12 -0.20
C CYS A 151 13.70 8.66 -0.52
N THR A 152 14.21 8.37 -1.72
CA THR A 152 14.63 7.02 -2.12
C THR A 152 15.66 6.46 -1.15
N ASP A 153 16.72 7.21 -0.87
CA ASP A 153 17.78 6.79 0.06
C ASP A 153 17.20 6.54 1.48
N LYS A 154 16.29 7.42 1.95
CA LYS A 154 15.62 7.24 3.24
C LYS A 154 14.68 6.03 3.28
N PHE A 155 13.94 5.76 2.21
CA PHE A 155 13.05 4.59 2.15
C PHE A 155 13.84 3.29 2.09
N ILE A 156 14.95 3.25 1.33
CA ILE A 156 15.82 2.07 1.28
C ILE A 156 16.36 1.74 2.67
N SER A 157 16.81 2.72 3.44
CA SER A 157 17.31 2.54 4.80
C SER A 157 16.16 2.18 5.77
N ALA A 158 15.16 3.04 5.89
CA ALA A 158 14.11 2.95 6.89
C ALA A 158 13.26 1.69 6.77
N PHE A 159 13.03 1.21 5.54
CA PHE A 159 12.25 -0.02 5.25
C PHE A 159 13.13 -1.24 5.00
N ASN A 160 14.45 -1.15 5.22
CA ASN A 160 15.37 -2.28 5.07
C ASN A 160 15.34 -2.93 3.67
N MET A 161 15.10 -2.12 2.63
CA MET A 161 14.89 -2.62 1.27
C MET A 161 16.11 -3.35 0.72
N LYS A 162 17.32 -2.91 1.07
CA LYS A 162 18.57 -3.56 0.69
C LYS A 162 18.67 -5.00 1.21
N ASN A 163 18.30 -5.23 2.48
CA ASN A 163 18.41 -6.56 3.09
C ASN A 163 17.34 -7.56 2.58
N VAL A 164 16.32 -7.07 1.87
CA VAL A 164 15.34 -7.92 1.18
C VAL A 164 15.50 -7.89 -0.34
N SER A 165 16.66 -7.36 -0.81
CA SER A 165 17.01 -7.25 -2.25
C SER A 165 15.96 -6.53 -3.09
N LYS A 166 15.40 -5.44 -2.56
CA LYS A 166 14.36 -4.61 -3.19
C LYS A 166 14.72 -3.13 -3.31
N GLU A 167 15.98 -2.77 -3.14
CA GLU A 167 16.45 -1.38 -3.30
C GLU A 167 16.12 -0.80 -4.68
N ASN A 168 16.21 -1.60 -5.74
CA ASN A 168 15.87 -1.22 -7.11
C ASN A 168 14.36 -1.11 -7.36
N ASN A 169 13.54 -1.55 -6.41
CA ASN A 169 12.09 -1.46 -6.48
C ASN A 169 11.56 -0.17 -5.81
N VAL A 170 12.44 0.67 -5.29
CA VAL A 170 12.10 2.03 -4.86
C VAL A 170 12.22 2.96 -6.07
N LEU A 171 11.09 3.33 -6.65
CA LEU A 171 11.00 4.05 -7.91
C LEU A 171 10.98 5.55 -7.67
N THR A 172 11.99 6.27 -8.17
CA THR A 172 12.07 7.74 -8.07
C THR A 172 11.30 8.37 -9.25
N THR A 173 9.98 8.43 -9.11
CA THR A 173 9.05 8.88 -10.19
C THR A 173 8.32 10.17 -9.86
N GLY A 174 8.54 10.76 -8.70
CA GLY A 174 7.65 11.80 -8.17
C GLY A 174 6.47 11.20 -7.38
N TYR A 175 5.73 12.05 -6.70
CA TYR A 175 4.45 11.64 -6.11
C TYR A 175 3.32 11.90 -7.11
N PRO A 176 2.52 10.89 -7.48
CA PRO A 176 1.42 11.03 -8.45
C PRO A 176 0.45 12.20 -8.14
N ARG A 177 0.24 12.48 -6.85
CA ARG A 177 -0.62 13.59 -6.43
C ARG A 177 -0.11 14.98 -6.82
N ASN A 178 1.18 15.10 -7.15
CA ASN A 178 1.80 16.37 -7.53
C ASN A 178 1.67 16.66 -9.03
N ASP A 179 1.20 15.72 -9.82
CA ASP A 179 1.02 15.87 -11.27
C ASP A 179 -0.10 16.88 -11.62
N TYR A 180 -0.86 17.33 -10.61
CA TYR A 180 -1.90 18.36 -10.74
C TYR A 180 -1.42 19.78 -10.32
N LEU A 181 -0.14 19.94 -9.98
CA LEU A 181 0.48 21.23 -9.64
C LEU A 181 1.18 21.83 -10.84
#